data_1956d4579b54163302449cbf0d0487ee
#
_entry.id   1956d4579b54163302449cbf0d0487ee
#
_cell.length_a   1.000
_cell.length_b   1.000
_cell.length_c   1.000
_cell.angle_alpha   90.00
_cell.angle_beta   90.00
_cell.angle_gamma   90.00
#
_symmetry.space_group_name_H-M   'P 1'
#
loop_
_entity.id
_entity.type
_entity.pdbx_description
1 polymer ?
#
loop_
_entity_poly.entity_id
_entity_poly.type
_entity_poly.pdbx_seq_one_letter_code
_entity_poly.pdbx_strand_id
1 'polypeptide(L)'
;MNTETGTISFGGALPFLDGVSFIDEFYPKFQVPISVVNDGKAAALSELWLGNLKGIENGLALVLGTGIGGGLILDGKLYQGKHFQAGELSFMMKQSDKVSFDDMYGRTGSAVGFVKKVNQELGTEDLTDGAAAFEAINQKDPIVYPIFEAYAREIAYMICNIQAILDLEKIVIGGGISAQAIVTEEIRTQYRAIRAGLPFVADTLTEVEIDSCRFLNDANLLGALYQLLLNVDEELVVNG
;
A
#
# COMPACT_ATOMS: atom_id res chain seq x y z
N MET A 1 -14.00 -5.55 0.24
CA MET A 1 -14.53 -6.07 1.50
C MET A 1 -15.37 -5.00 2.17
N ASN A 2 -16.55 -5.35 2.66
CA ASN A 2 -17.43 -4.44 3.41
C ASN A 2 -17.14 -4.60 4.91
N THR A 3 -16.63 -3.55 5.55
CA THR A 3 -16.26 -3.58 6.98
C THR A 3 -17.46 -3.58 7.93
N GLU A 4 -18.63 -3.10 7.48
CA GLU A 4 -19.85 -3.06 8.30
C GLU A 4 -20.48 -4.47 8.44
N THR A 5 -20.50 -5.24 7.35
CA THR A 5 -21.09 -6.58 7.34
C THR A 5 -20.05 -7.70 7.50
N GLY A 6 -18.77 -7.37 7.47
CA GLY A 6 -17.68 -8.36 7.46
C GLY A 6 -17.64 -9.24 6.21
N THR A 7 -18.36 -8.85 5.13
CA THR A 7 -18.49 -9.65 3.92
C THR A 7 -17.34 -9.36 2.95
N ILE A 8 -16.71 -10.41 2.46
CA ILE A 8 -15.70 -10.34 1.42
C ILE A 8 -16.38 -10.36 0.06
N SER A 9 -16.09 -9.35 -0.76
CA SER A 9 -16.45 -9.34 -2.18
C SER A 9 -15.19 -9.51 -2.99
N PHE A 10 -15.22 -10.41 -3.96
CA PHE A 10 -14.04 -10.65 -4.81
C PHE A 10 -12.83 -11.27 -4.10
N GLY A 11 -12.87 -12.12 -3.24
CA GLY A 11 -11.76 -12.81 -2.56
C GLY A 11 -10.29 -12.56 -2.99
N GLY A 12 -10.05 -11.81 -4.03
CA GLY A 12 -8.72 -11.46 -4.55
C GLY A 12 -7.89 -12.70 -4.89
N ALA A 13 -6.77 -12.89 -4.19
CA ALA A 13 -5.94 -14.09 -4.30
C ALA A 13 -6.59 -15.35 -3.68
N LEU A 14 -7.71 -15.20 -2.97
CA LEU A 14 -8.44 -16.25 -2.25
C LEU A 14 -9.91 -16.30 -2.71
N PRO A 15 -10.20 -16.74 -3.96
CA PRO A 15 -11.54 -16.67 -4.56
C PRO A 15 -12.62 -17.42 -3.75
N PHE A 16 -12.21 -18.41 -2.97
CA PHE A 16 -13.14 -19.18 -2.11
C PHE A 16 -13.73 -18.37 -0.95
N LEU A 17 -13.20 -17.18 -0.67
CA LEU A 17 -13.75 -16.25 0.33
C LEU A 17 -14.83 -15.33 -0.23
N ASP A 18 -15.10 -15.34 -1.54
CA ASP A 18 -16.12 -14.48 -2.13
C ASP A 18 -17.50 -14.75 -1.55
N GLY A 19 -18.16 -13.71 -1.07
CA GLY A 19 -19.46 -13.78 -0.40
C GLY A 19 -19.43 -14.27 1.07
N VAL A 20 -18.28 -14.63 1.61
CA VAL A 20 -18.18 -15.06 3.02
C VAL A 20 -18.28 -13.85 3.95
N SER A 21 -19.16 -13.93 4.95
CA SER A 21 -19.23 -12.99 6.08
C SER A 21 -18.49 -13.58 7.28
N PHE A 22 -17.38 -12.99 7.66
CA PHE A 22 -16.64 -13.40 8.86
C PHE A 22 -17.41 -13.12 10.15
N ILE A 23 -18.25 -12.09 10.16
CA ILE A 23 -19.08 -11.78 11.33
C ILE A 23 -20.09 -12.91 11.53
N ASP A 24 -20.82 -13.31 10.47
CA ASP A 24 -21.82 -14.38 10.57
C ASP A 24 -21.20 -15.74 10.90
N GLU A 25 -19.98 -16.00 10.44
CA GLU A 25 -19.30 -17.28 10.69
C GLU A 25 -18.74 -17.38 12.13
N PHE A 26 -18.23 -16.28 12.70
CA PHE A 26 -17.49 -16.31 13.95
C PHE A 26 -18.29 -15.79 15.15
N TYR A 27 -19.19 -14.81 14.97
CA TYR A 27 -19.96 -14.25 16.07
C TYR A 27 -20.79 -15.30 16.83
N PRO A 28 -21.49 -16.25 16.16
CA PRO A 28 -22.24 -17.31 16.88
C PRO A 28 -21.36 -18.22 17.75
N LYS A 29 -20.08 -18.37 17.37
CA LYS A 29 -19.12 -19.23 18.07
C LYS A 29 -18.47 -18.58 19.27
N PHE A 30 -18.13 -17.29 19.14
CA PHE A 30 -17.31 -16.60 20.12
C PHE A 30 -18.07 -15.57 20.95
N GLN A 31 -19.18 -15.04 20.46
CA GLN A 31 -20.03 -14.03 21.12
C GLN A 31 -19.23 -12.80 21.62
N VAL A 32 -18.27 -12.37 20.82
CA VAL A 32 -17.43 -11.19 21.05
C VAL A 32 -17.52 -10.26 19.85
N PRO A 33 -17.28 -8.96 20.01
CA PRO A 33 -17.18 -8.04 18.87
C PRO A 33 -16.17 -8.53 17.83
N ILE A 34 -16.52 -8.43 16.56
CA ILE A 34 -15.68 -8.84 15.43
C ILE A 34 -15.56 -7.69 14.47
N SER A 35 -14.34 -7.43 14.04
CA SER A 35 -14.04 -6.45 12.98
C SER A 35 -13.24 -7.11 11.87
N VAL A 36 -13.50 -6.70 10.65
CA VAL A 36 -12.80 -7.19 9.45
C VAL A 36 -12.32 -5.98 8.65
N VAL A 37 -11.06 -5.99 8.26
CA VAL A 37 -10.45 -4.89 7.51
C VAL A 37 -9.57 -5.45 6.38
N ASN A 38 -9.52 -4.74 5.24
CA ASN A 38 -8.60 -5.06 4.16
C ASN A 38 -7.15 -4.82 4.61
N ASP A 39 -6.20 -5.61 4.11
CA ASP A 39 -4.78 -5.57 4.49
C ASP A 39 -4.12 -4.21 4.28
N GLY A 40 -4.33 -3.58 3.12
CA GLY A 40 -3.80 -2.22 2.86
C GLY A 40 -4.40 -1.17 3.79
N LYS A 41 -5.68 -1.30 4.13
CA LYS A 41 -6.35 -0.42 5.09
C LYS A 41 -5.91 -0.68 6.52
N ALA A 42 -5.67 -1.94 6.88
CA ALA A 42 -5.10 -2.31 8.18
C ALA A 42 -3.69 -1.71 8.33
N ALA A 43 -2.87 -1.75 7.29
CA ALA A 43 -1.58 -1.08 7.30
C ALA A 43 -1.69 0.42 7.58
N ALA A 44 -2.63 1.13 6.92
CA ALA A 44 -2.86 2.56 7.19
C ALA A 44 -3.33 2.83 8.62
N LEU A 45 -4.23 2.00 9.14
CA LEU A 45 -4.74 2.12 10.50
C LEU A 45 -3.64 1.89 11.56
N SER A 46 -2.77 0.91 11.36
CA SER A 46 -1.64 0.68 12.27
C SER A 46 -0.68 1.87 12.30
N GLU A 47 -0.41 2.45 11.14
CA GLU A 47 0.45 3.62 11.00
C GLU A 47 -0.19 4.89 11.58
N LEU A 48 -1.51 5.05 11.44
CA LEU A 48 -2.27 6.14 12.06
C LEU A 48 -2.27 6.04 13.59
N TRP A 49 -2.48 4.85 14.13
CA TRP A 49 -2.59 4.63 15.57
C TRP A 49 -1.24 4.79 16.28
N LEU A 50 -0.23 4.04 15.86
CA LEU A 50 1.04 3.89 16.57
C LEU A 50 2.29 4.10 15.71
N GLY A 51 2.13 4.30 14.40
CA GLY A 51 3.22 4.36 13.43
C GLY A 51 3.52 5.77 12.91
N ASN A 52 3.98 5.82 11.67
CA ASN A 52 4.52 7.01 11.03
C ASN A 52 3.45 7.92 10.41
N LEU A 53 2.16 7.54 10.46
CA LEU A 53 1.02 8.42 10.16
C LEU A 53 0.35 8.98 11.43
N LYS A 54 0.90 8.73 12.61
CA LYS A 54 0.34 9.26 13.86
C LYS A 54 0.38 10.79 13.86
N GLY A 55 -0.81 11.40 14.02
CA GLY A 55 -0.98 12.85 14.02
C GLY A 55 -1.03 13.49 12.63
N ILE A 56 -1.04 12.68 11.57
CA ILE A 56 -1.24 13.10 10.18
C ILE A 56 -2.74 13.10 9.90
N GLU A 57 -3.26 14.20 9.37
CA GLU A 57 -4.68 14.32 8.98
C GLU A 57 -4.92 13.72 7.60
N ASN A 58 -4.01 13.98 6.64
CA ASN A 58 -4.17 13.50 5.26
C ASN A 58 -2.92 12.71 4.85
N GLY A 59 -3.03 11.40 4.84
CA GLY A 59 -1.92 10.49 4.57
C GLY A 59 -2.32 9.23 3.81
N LEU A 60 -1.31 8.49 3.36
CA LEU A 60 -1.48 7.23 2.64
C LEU A 60 -0.46 6.20 3.14
N ALA A 61 -0.92 5.00 3.48
CA ALA A 61 -0.05 3.84 3.48
C ALA A 61 -0.12 3.17 2.10
N LEU A 62 1.02 3.08 1.43
CA LEU A 62 1.18 2.46 0.11
C LEU A 62 1.93 1.15 0.29
N VAL A 63 1.26 0.01 0.04
CA VAL A 63 1.75 -1.33 0.36
C VAL A 63 2.19 -2.05 -0.91
N LEU A 64 3.50 -2.31 -1.02
CA LEU A 64 4.13 -2.98 -2.16
C LEU A 64 4.20 -4.50 -1.92
N GLY A 65 3.31 -5.23 -2.57
CA GLY A 65 3.16 -6.69 -2.43
C GLY A 65 3.06 -7.40 -3.78
N THR A 66 2.16 -8.38 -3.89
CA THR A 66 1.81 -9.04 -5.18
C THR A 66 1.21 -8.03 -6.16
N GLY A 67 0.47 -7.07 -5.66
CA GLY A 67 0.03 -5.85 -6.33
C GLY A 67 0.42 -4.64 -5.51
N ILE A 68 -0.35 -3.55 -5.63
CA ILE A 68 -0.22 -2.35 -4.80
C ILE A 68 -1.50 -2.16 -4.00
N GLY A 69 -1.41 -2.39 -2.70
CA GLY A 69 -2.46 -2.06 -1.76
C GLY A 69 -2.33 -0.63 -1.24
N GLY A 70 -3.40 -0.12 -0.63
CA GLY A 70 -3.33 1.18 0.01
C GLY A 70 -4.46 1.41 1.01
N GLY A 71 -4.19 2.30 1.95
CA GLY A 71 -5.19 2.83 2.86
C GLY A 71 -5.03 4.34 2.98
N LEU A 72 -6.10 5.06 2.65
CA LEU A 72 -6.15 6.52 2.70
C LEU A 72 -6.63 6.97 4.08
N ILE A 73 -5.91 7.91 4.65
CA ILE A 73 -6.33 8.66 5.82
C ILE A 73 -6.70 10.07 5.33
N LEU A 74 -7.93 10.48 5.55
CA LEU A 74 -8.41 11.83 5.26
C LEU A 74 -9.13 12.37 6.51
N ASP A 75 -8.84 13.60 6.88
CA ASP A 75 -9.35 14.24 8.10
C ASP A 75 -9.10 13.37 9.36
N GLY A 76 -7.92 12.75 9.44
CA GLY A 76 -7.52 11.89 10.57
C GLY A 76 -8.25 10.56 10.66
N LYS A 77 -9.00 10.14 9.61
CA LYS A 77 -9.81 8.91 9.59
C LYS A 77 -9.54 8.08 8.35
N LEU A 78 -9.72 6.77 8.48
CA LEU A 78 -9.65 5.87 7.33
C LEU A 78 -10.78 6.19 6.33
N TYR A 79 -10.41 6.62 5.14
CA TYR A 79 -11.35 6.84 4.04
C TYR A 79 -11.58 5.55 3.26
N GLN A 80 -12.78 5.01 3.33
CA GLN A 80 -13.12 3.74 2.69
C GLN A 80 -13.79 3.91 1.32
N GLY A 81 -14.37 5.09 1.05
CA GLY A 81 -15.21 5.34 -0.12
C GLY A 81 -16.59 4.67 0.01
N LYS A 82 -17.50 5.05 -0.89
CA LYS A 82 -18.91 4.57 -0.85
C LYS A 82 -19.05 3.04 -0.98
N HIS A 83 -18.13 2.42 -1.70
CA HIS A 83 -18.15 0.98 -1.99
C HIS A 83 -17.00 0.23 -1.31
N PHE A 84 -16.39 0.82 -0.28
CA PHE A 84 -15.23 0.26 0.42
C PHE A 84 -14.03 -0.03 -0.51
N GLN A 85 -13.89 0.72 -1.61
CA GLN A 85 -12.86 0.51 -2.65
C GLN A 85 -11.81 1.62 -2.71
N ALA A 86 -11.90 2.64 -1.85
CA ALA A 86 -10.84 3.64 -1.78
C ALA A 86 -9.51 2.99 -1.38
N GLY A 87 -8.42 3.40 -2.02
CA GLY A 87 -7.10 2.82 -1.78
C GLY A 87 -6.78 1.57 -2.59
N GLU A 88 -7.65 1.12 -3.50
CA GLU A 88 -7.37 0.01 -4.43
C GLU A 88 -6.43 0.46 -5.56
N LEU A 89 -5.20 0.82 -5.19
CA LEU A 89 -4.21 1.44 -6.06
C LEU A 89 -3.76 0.54 -7.22
N SER A 90 -3.88 -0.78 -7.05
CA SER A 90 -3.61 -1.76 -8.11
C SER A 90 -4.38 -1.49 -9.40
N PHE A 91 -5.58 -0.91 -9.30
CA PHE A 91 -6.45 -0.65 -10.45
C PHE A 91 -6.21 0.71 -11.12
N MET A 92 -5.27 1.50 -10.64
CA MET A 92 -4.86 2.71 -11.36
C MET A 92 -4.23 2.33 -12.69
N MET A 93 -4.67 3.01 -13.75
CA MET A 93 -4.25 2.75 -15.13
C MET A 93 -3.12 3.70 -15.54
N LYS A 94 -2.23 3.17 -16.37
CA LYS A 94 -1.25 3.97 -17.10
C LYS A 94 -1.75 4.25 -18.51
N GLN A 95 -1.20 5.25 -19.14
CA GLN A 95 -1.48 5.49 -20.55
C GLN A 95 -0.88 4.39 -21.41
N SER A 96 -1.71 3.80 -22.29
CA SER A 96 -1.32 2.77 -23.25
C SER A 96 -2.15 2.91 -24.53
N ASP A 97 -1.59 2.48 -25.66
CA ASP A 97 -2.30 2.43 -26.94
C ASP A 97 -3.39 1.36 -26.95
N LYS A 98 -3.23 0.30 -26.15
CA LYS A 98 -4.20 -0.79 -26.01
C LYS A 98 -4.36 -1.11 -24.55
N VAL A 99 -5.58 -0.92 -24.01
CA VAL A 99 -5.88 -1.23 -22.62
C VAL A 99 -5.70 -2.72 -22.35
N SER A 100 -4.82 -3.06 -21.44
CA SER A 100 -4.54 -4.42 -21.00
C SER A 100 -4.34 -4.48 -19.48
N PHE A 101 -4.31 -5.68 -18.93
CA PHE A 101 -4.00 -5.89 -17.50
C PHE A 101 -2.56 -5.41 -17.16
N ASP A 102 -1.66 -5.47 -18.14
CA ASP A 102 -0.26 -5.05 -17.95
C ASP A 102 -0.10 -3.52 -17.82
N ASP A 103 -1.17 -2.75 -18.13
CA ASP A 103 -1.18 -1.29 -17.98
C ASP A 103 -1.60 -0.83 -16.58
N MET A 104 -1.97 -1.76 -15.71
CA MET A 104 -2.32 -1.45 -14.32
C MET A 104 -1.08 -1.33 -13.44
N TYR A 105 -1.09 -0.35 -12.55
CA TYR A 105 -0.02 -0.20 -11.56
C TYR A 105 0.14 -1.44 -10.66
N GLY A 106 -0.94 -2.16 -10.39
CA GLY A 106 -0.87 -3.43 -9.66
C GLY A 106 0.00 -4.48 -10.32
N ARG A 107 0.16 -4.43 -11.65
CA ARG A 107 1.05 -5.32 -12.40
C ARG A 107 2.47 -4.78 -12.45
N THR A 108 2.63 -3.53 -12.87
CA THR A 108 3.96 -2.92 -13.10
C THR A 108 4.66 -2.54 -11.80
N GLY A 109 3.91 -2.20 -10.74
CA GLY A 109 4.42 -1.91 -9.40
C GLY A 109 4.43 -3.10 -8.44
N SER A 110 4.16 -4.33 -8.94
CA SER A 110 4.25 -5.54 -8.14
C SER A 110 5.66 -5.78 -7.62
N ALA A 111 5.84 -5.79 -6.28
CA ALA A 111 7.12 -6.10 -5.66
C ALA A 111 7.57 -7.53 -5.97
N VAL A 112 6.62 -8.48 -5.97
CA VAL A 112 6.89 -9.88 -6.34
C VAL A 112 7.34 -9.97 -7.80
N GLY A 113 6.68 -9.26 -8.70
CA GLY A 113 7.05 -9.18 -10.12
C GLY A 113 8.43 -8.55 -10.32
N PHE A 114 8.73 -7.50 -9.57
CA PHE A 114 10.03 -6.83 -9.57
C PHE A 114 11.16 -7.77 -9.11
N VAL A 115 11.00 -8.45 -7.95
CA VAL A 115 12.02 -9.41 -7.44
C VAL A 115 12.25 -10.52 -8.44
N LYS A 116 11.19 -11.08 -9.05
CA LYS A 116 11.33 -12.10 -10.10
C LYS A 116 12.14 -11.59 -11.29
N LYS A 117 11.88 -10.37 -11.75
CA LYS A 117 12.61 -9.78 -12.86
C LYS A 117 14.09 -9.59 -12.53
N VAL A 118 14.42 -9.11 -11.33
CA VAL A 118 15.81 -8.97 -10.87
C VAL A 118 16.51 -10.32 -10.86
N ASN A 119 15.90 -11.34 -10.27
CA ASN A 119 16.49 -12.69 -10.18
C ASN A 119 16.63 -13.36 -11.55
N GLN A 120 15.74 -13.10 -12.50
CA GLN A 120 15.90 -13.55 -13.89
C GLN A 120 17.16 -12.98 -14.54
N GLU A 121 17.44 -11.69 -14.36
CA GLU A 121 18.65 -11.06 -14.91
C GLU A 121 19.93 -11.51 -14.18
N LEU A 122 19.85 -11.83 -12.90
CA LEU A 122 20.95 -12.42 -12.13
C LEU A 122 21.19 -13.90 -12.48
N GLY A 123 20.21 -14.57 -13.11
CA GLY A 123 20.29 -16.01 -13.41
C GLY A 123 20.20 -16.91 -12.18
N THR A 124 19.52 -16.45 -11.12
CA THR A 124 19.31 -17.26 -9.90
C THR A 124 18.27 -18.36 -10.14
N GLU A 125 18.42 -19.51 -9.46
CA GLU A 125 17.48 -20.62 -9.56
C GLU A 125 16.12 -20.28 -8.92
N ASP A 126 16.14 -19.61 -7.75
CA ASP A 126 14.94 -19.15 -7.07
C ASP A 126 14.60 -17.72 -7.46
N LEU A 127 13.63 -17.57 -8.35
CA LEU A 127 13.16 -16.27 -8.82
C LEU A 127 12.44 -15.46 -7.73
N THR A 128 12.12 -16.07 -6.59
CA THR A 128 11.42 -15.41 -5.48
C THR A 128 12.35 -14.98 -4.34
N ASP A 129 13.63 -15.22 -4.47
CA ASP A 129 14.64 -14.86 -3.46
C ASP A 129 14.84 -13.34 -3.39
N GLY A 130 14.10 -12.71 -2.47
CA GLY A 130 14.23 -11.28 -2.20
C GLY A 130 15.59 -10.91 -1.59
N ALA A 131 16.24 -11.82 -0.84
CA ALA A 131 17.52 -11.52 -0.22
C ALA A 131 18.62 -11.41 -1.28
N ALA A 132 18.70 -12.36 -2.21
CA ALA A 132 19.66 -12.32 -3.32
C ALA A 132 19.44 -11.08 -4.21
N ALA A 133 18.19 -10.77 -4.54
CA ALA A 133 17.86 -9.59 -5.32
C ALA A 133 18.35 -8.29 -4.66
N PHE A 134 18.07 -8.09 -3.36
CA PHE A 134 18.47 -6.88 -2.65
C PHE A 134 19.94 -6.86 -2.27
N GLU A 135 20.63 -7.99 -2.17
CA GLU A 135 22.09 -8.02 -2.06
C GLU A 135 22.73 -7.39 -3.29
N ALA A 136 22.36 -7.81 -4.50
CA ALA A 136 22.86 -7.23 -5.74
C ALA A 136 22.51 -5.75 -5.90
N ILE A 137 21.27 -5.36 -5.56
CA ILE A 137 20.82 -3.96 -5.60
C ILE A 137 21.65 -3.08 -4.64
N ASN A 138 21.90 -3.53 -3.42
CA ASN A 138 22.70 -2.79 -2.44
C ASN A 138 24.18 -2.66 -2.88
N GLN A 139 24.70 -3.63 -3.64
CA GLN A 139 26.03 -3.58 -4.25
C GLN A 139 26.06 -2.71 -5.53
N LYS A 140 24.91 -2.17 -5.95
CA LYS A 140 24.74 -1.39 -7.19
C LYS A 140 25.19 -2.16 -8.42
N ASP A 141 24.83 -3.45 -8.49
CA ASP A 141 25.11 -4.29 -9.65
C ASP A 141 24.64 -3.60 -10.94
N PRO A 142 25.50 -3.47 -11.96
CA PRO A 142 25.22 -2.65 -13.15
C PRO A 142 24.08 -3.21 -14.02
N ILE A 143 23.69 -4.47 -13.85
CA ILE A 143 22.60 -5.10 -14.61
C ILE A 143 21.26 -4.83 -13.93
N VAL A 144 21.18 -5.04 -12.62
CA VAL A 144 19.89 -5.00 -11.91
C VAL A 144 19.58 -3.64 -11.27
N TYR A 145 20.58 -2.82 -10.97
CA TYR A 145 20.34 -1.50 -10.37
C TYR A 145 19.48 -0.59 -11.25
N PRO A 146 19.67 -0.52 -12.59
CA PRO A 146 18.77 0.23 -13.48
C PRO A 146 17.32 -0.29 -13.48
N ILE A 147 17.12 -1.59 -13.25
CA ILE A 147 15.77 -2.18 -13.13
C ILE A 147 15.10 -1.69 -11.85
N PHE A 148 15.88 -1.60 -10.76
CA PHE A 148 15.41 -1.06 -9.49
C PHE A 148 15.07 0.43 -9.57
N GLU A 149 15.91 1.25 -10.20
CA GLU A 149 15.62 2.67 -10.44
C GLU A 149 14.34 2.86 -11.26
N ALA A 150 14.15 2.05 -12.31
CA ALA A 150 12.94 2.10 -13.13
C ALA A 150 11.69 1.72 -12.33
N TYR A 151 11.77 0.68 -11.48
CA TYR A 151 10.70 0.28 -10.57
C TYR A 151 10.36 1.40 -9.58
N ALA A 152 11.36 1.97 -8.91
CA ALA A 152 11.16 3.05 -7.95
C ALA A 152 10.56 4.31 -8.62
N ARG A 153 10.99 4.61 -9.86
CA ARG A 153 10.43 5.70 -10.67
C ARG A 153 8.97 5.48 -11.01
N GLU A 154 8.56 4.25 -11.29
CA GLU A 154 7.17 3.89 -11.52
C GLU A 154 6.29 4.23 -10.32
N ILE A 155 6.74 3.84 -9.11
CA ILE A 155 6.05 4.17 -7.86
C ILE A 155 6.03 5.69 -7.63
N ALA A 156 7.12 6.37 -7.92
CA ALA A 156 7.21 7.83 -7.79
C ALA A 156 6.23 8.57 -8.72
N TYR A 157 6.00 8.10 -9.95
CA TYR A 157 4.96 8.65 -10.84
C TYR A 157 3.57 8.48 -10.27
N MET A 158 3.27 7.31 -9.69
CA MET A 158 1.99 7.08 -9.02
C MET A 158 1.82 8.05 -7.85
N ILE A 159 2.85 8.25 -7.03
CA ILE A 159 2.83 9.22 -5.92
C ILE A 159 2.57 10.64 -6.43
N CYS A 160 3.21 11.08 -7.52
CA CYS A 160 2.93 12.39 -8.13
C CYS A 160 1.46 12.55 -8.51
N ASN A 161 0.85 11.52 -9.10
CA ASN A 161 -0.55 11.56 -9.51
C ASN A 161 -1.50 11.59 -8.30
N ILE A 162 -1.22 10.81 -7.27
CA ILE A 162 -2.00 10.79 -6.02
C ILE A 162 -1.89 12.15 -5.32
N GLN A 163 -0.70 12.73 -5.24
CA GLN A 163 -0.48 14.03 -4.62
C GLN A 163 -1.25 15.14 -5.33
N ALA A 164 -1.32 15.12 -6.65
CA ALA A 164 -2.08 16.09 -7.42
C ALA A 164 -3.60 16.03 -7.21
N ILE A 165 -4.13 14.90 -6.68
CA ILE A 165 -5.56 14.69 -6.43
C ILE A 165 -5.92 14.95 -4.98
N LEU A 166 -5.05 14.52 -4.03
CA LEU A 166 -5.40 14.41 -2.61
C LEU A 166 -4.68 15.41 -1.70
N ASP A 167 -3.58 16.04 -2.18
CA ASP A 167 -2.77 16.99 -1.40
C ASP A 167 -2.42 16.45 0.00
N LEU A 168 -1.73 15.33 0.02
CA LEU A 168 -1.39 14.60 1.25
C LEU A 168 -0.19 15.24 1.96
N GLU A 169 -0.15 15.14 3.28
CA GLU A 169 0.98 15.52 4.11
C GLU A 169 2.10 14.47 4.06
N LYS A 170 1.71 13.18 4.12
CA LYS A 170 2.68 12.08 4.23
C LYS A 170 2.19 10.79 3.55
N ILE A 171 3.13 10.11 2.90
CA ILE A 171 2.95 8.76 2.36
C ILE A 171 3.96 7.83 3.02
N VAL A 172 3.50 6.70 3.54
CA VAL A 172 4.37 5.66 4.11
C VAL A 172 4.37 4.41 3.23
N ILE A 173 5.56 3.91 2.93
CA ILE A 173 5.79 2.76 2.05
C ILE A 173 5.86 1.49 2.89
N GLY A 174 4.94 0.56 2.65
CA GLY A 174 4.85 -0.73 3.31
C GLY A 174 5.02 -1.91 2.36
N GLY A 175 4.84 -3.11 2.89
CA GLY A 175 4.99 -4.37 2.17
C GLY A 175 6.37 -5.01 2.36
N GLY A 176 6.53 -6.24 1.87
CA GLY A 176 7.71 -7.06 2.18
C GLY A 176 9.06 -6.44 1.81
N ILE A 177 9.14 -5.73 0.69
CA ILE A 177 10.38 -5.09 0.25
C ILE A 177 10.70 -3.78 0.96
N SER A 178 9.73 -3.16 1.65
CA SER A 178 9.94 -1.89 2.35
C SER A 178 10.82 -2.02 3.60
N ALA A 179 11.08 -3.24 4.06
CA ALA A 179 12.10 -3.53 5.08
C ALA A 179 13.53 -3.16 4.62
N GLN A 180 13.74 -3.06 3.31
CA GLN A 180 14.98 -2.58 2.70
C GLN A 180 14.93 -1.05 2.60
N ALA A 181 15.70 -0.34 3.42
CA ALA A 181 15.72 1.12 3.47
C ALA A 181 15.95 1.75 2.08
N ILE A 182 16.76 1.12 1.24
CA ILE A 182 17.07 1.58 -0.11
C ILE A 182 15.80 1.74 -0.98
N VAL A 183 14.71 0.98 -0.71
CA VAL A 183 13.45 1.08 -1.47
C VAL A 183 12.80 2.43 -1.27
N THR A 184 12.58 2.85 -0.03
CA THR A 184 11.98 4.15 0.28
C THR A 184 12.90 5.29 -0.13
N GLU A 185 14.20 5.15 0.05
CA GLU A 185 15.20 6.15 -0.36
C GLU A 185 15.20 6.36 -1.88
N GLU A 186 15.16 5.29 -2.67
CA GLU A 186 15.14 5.40 -4.12
C GLU A 186 13.82 5.96 -4.64
N ILE A 187 12.68 5.54 -4.07
CA ILE A 187 11.37 6.12 -4.41
C ILE A 187 11.38 7.64 -4.16
N ARG A 188 11.91 8.08 -3.03
CA ARG A 188 12.05 9.50 -2.68
C ARG A 188 12.97 10.23 -3.66
N THR A 189 14.08 9.60 -4.05
CA THR A 189 15.03 10.13 -5.03
C THR A 189 14.37 10.33 -6.39
N GLN A 190 13.65 9.32 -6.89
CA GLN A 190 12.95 9.39 -8.15
C GLN A 190 11.79 10.40 -8.12
N TYR A 191 11.04 10.48 -7.01
CA TYR A 191 9.98 11.47 -6.82
C TYR A 191 10.53 12.90 -6.93
N ARG A 192 11.62 13.20 -6.25
CA ARG A 192 12.29 14.51 -6.33
C ARG A 192 12.84 14.80 -7.72
N ALA A 193 13.41 13.80 -8.39
CA ALA A 193 13.91 13.94 -9.76
C ALA A 193 12.79 14.26 -10.76
N ILE A 194 11.61 13.63 -10.63
CA ILE A 194 10.43 13.95 -11.45
C ILE A 194 10.01 15.40 -11.23
N ARG A 195 9.89 15.84 -9.97
CA ARG A 195 9.54 17.23 -9.63
C ARG A 195 10.54 18.23 -10.16
N ALA A 196 11.83 17.96 -10.00
CA ALA A 196 12.91 18.83 -10.51
C ALA A 196 12.90 18.95 -12.05
N GLY A 197 12.47 17.90 -12.75
CA GLY A 197 12.27 17.92 -14.21
C GLY A 197 11.06 18.76 -14.67
N LEU A 198 10.18 19.14 -13.74
CA LEU A 198 8.95 19.90 -13.98
C LEU A 198 8.84 21.09 -13.03
N PRO A 199 9.63 22.16 -13.21
CA PRO A 199 9.69 23.28 -12.26
C PRO A 199 8.32 23.87 -11.94
N PHE A 200 7.44 24.01 -12.94
CA PHE A 200 6.08 24.51 -12.72
C PHE A 200 5.29 23.64 -11.73
N VAL A 201 5.44 22.31 -11.80
CA VAL A 201 4.80 21.37 -10.85
C VAL A 201 5.42 21.52 -9.46
N ALA A 202 6.75 21.63 -9.39
CA ALA A 202 7.48 21.81 -8.13
C ALA A 202 7.07 23.10 -7.40
N ASP A 203 6.83 24.18 -8.15
CA ASP A 203 6.42 25.48 -7.60
C ASP A 203 4.93 25.53 -7.21
N THR A 204 4.10 24.68 -7.83
CA THR A 204 2.63 24.73 -7.65
C THR A 204 2.13 23.73 -6.58
N LEU A 205 2.70 22.52 -6.57
CA LEU A 205 2.27 21.44 -5.66
C LEU A 205 3.28 21.27 -4.53
N THR A 206 2.78 21.18 -3.31
CA THR A 206 3.60 20.87 -2.14
C THR A 206 4.27 19.48 -2.28
N GLU A 207 5.53 19.38 -1.86
CA GLU A 207 6.24 18.10 -1.78
C GLU A 207 5.63 17.28 -0.65
N VAL A 208 5.13 16.07 -0.97
CA VAL A 208 4.66 15.14 0.05
C VAL A 208 5.85 14.49 0.76
N GLU A 209 5.77 14.33 2.06
CA GLU A 209 6.74 13.54 2.82
C GLU A 209 6.58 12.06 2.49
N ILE A 210 7.68 11.38 2.14
CA ILE A 210 7.69 9.94 1.87
C ILE A 210 8.55 9.26 2.94
N ASP A 211 8.00 8.26 3.63
CA ASP A 211 8.68 7.53 4.69
C ASP A 211 8.38 6.03 4.59
N SER A 212 9.00 5.20 5.43
CA SER A 212 8.70 3.78 5.52
C SER A 212 7.60 3.52 6.54
N CYS A 213 6.80 2.46 6.35
CA CYS A 213 5.92 1.93 7.38
C CYS A 213 6.76 1.39 8.56
N ARG A 214 6.21 1.55 9.76
CA ARG A 214 6.86 1.12 11.01
C ARG A 214 6.66 -0.37 11.29
N PHE A 215 5.47 -0.93 10.97
CA PHE A 215 5.01 -2.20 11.52
C PHE A 215 5.15 -3.40 10.58
N LEU A 216 5.66 -3.26 9.37
CA LEU A 216 5.93 -4.36 8.45
C LEU A 216 4.88 -5.50 8.52
N ASN A 217 5.28 -6.68 9.00
CA ASN A 217 4.41 -7.86 9.08
C ASN A 217 3.32 -7.76 10.16
N ASP A 218 3.52 -6.95 11.19
CA ASP A 218 2.56 -6.79 12.30
C ASP A 218 1.47 -5.75 11.98
N ALA A 219 1.61 -5.02 10.88
CA ALA A 219 0.70 -3.95 10.48
C ALA A 219 -0.76 -4.42 10.41
N ASN A 220 -1.01 -5.60 9.85
CA ASN A 220 -2.35 -6.12 9.67
C ASN A 220 -3.03 -6.46 11.01
N LEU A 221 -2.29 -7.02 11.96
CA LEU A 221 -2.82 -7.35 13.29
C LEU A 221 -3.15 -6.07 14.08
N LEU A 222 -2.22 -5.12 14.11
CA LEU A 222 -2.40 -3.84 14.80
C LEU A 222 -3.53 -3.02 14.19
N GLY A 223 -3.60 -2.95 12.86
CA GLY A 223 -4.65 -2.21 12.17
C GLY A 223 -6.04 -2.82 12.36
N ALA A 224 -6.15 -4.15 12.34
CA ALA A 224 -7.41 -4.84 12.60
C ALA A 224 -7.86 -4.64 14.07
N LEU A 225 -6.92 -4.68 15.02
CA LEU A 225 -7.23 -4.38 16.42
C LEU A 225 -7.69 -2.93 16.58
N TYR A 226 -7.03 -1.98 15.93
CA TYR A 226 -7.43 -0.57 16.03
C TYR A 226 -8.81 -0.33 15.43
N GLN A 227 -9.13 -0.95 14.27
CA GLN A 227 -10.48 -0.89 13.71
C GLN A 227 -11.53 -1.45 14.68
N LEU A 228 -11.23 -2.56 15.36
CA LEU A 228 -12.14 -3.13 16.36
C LEU A 228 -12.37 -2.15 17.53
N LEU A 229 -11.32 -1.51 18.03
CA LEU A 229 -11.43 -0.53 19.11
C LEU A 229 -12.28 0.66 18.68
N LEU A 230 -12.09 1.18 17.47
CA LEU A 230 -12.91 2.28 16.94
C LEU A 230 -14.39 1.89 16.85
N ASN A 231 -14.71 0.70 16.39
CA ASN A 231 -16.10 0.22 16.30
C ASN A 231 -16.76 0.10 17.68
N VAL A 232 -16.03 -0.40 18.68
CA VAL A 232 -16.53 -0.55 20.07
C VAL A 232 -16.76 0.82 20.70
N ASP A 233 -15.86 1.78 20.51
CA ASP A 233 -16.00 3.14 21.04
C ASP A 233 -17.20 3.87 20.41
N GLU A 234 -17.43 3.71 19.11
CA GLU A 234 -18.61 4.27 18.44
C GLU A 234 -19.92 3.67 18.99
N GLU A 235 -19.98 2.37 19.24
CA GLU A 235 -21.14 1.72 19.85
C GLU A 235 -21.43 2.24 21.28
N LEU A 236 -20.41 2.51 22.05
CA LEU A 236 -20.55 3.06 23.42
C LEU A 236 -21.08 4.49 23.39
N VAL A 237 -20.68 5.30 22.42
CA VAL A 237 -21.15 6.69 22.26
C VAL A 237 -22.62 6.76 21.79
N VAL A 238 -23.05 5.83 20.94
CA VAL A 238 -24.45 5.80 20.41
C VAL A 238 -25.43 5.25 21.43
N ASN A 239 -25.02 4.37 22.33
CA ASN A 239 -25.89 3.69 23.32
C ASN A 239 -25.84 4.30 24.74
N GLY A 240 -25.07 5.35 24.99
CA GLY A 240 -24.94 6.10 26.24
C GLY A 240 -25.64 7.45 26.17
#